data_82ae1a8046e04354dee235a513fe7bd5
#
_entry.id   82ae1a8046e04354dee235a513fe7bd5
#
_cell.length_a   1.000
_cell.length_b   1.000
_cell.length_c   1.000
_cell.angle_alpha   90.00
_cell.angle_beta   90.00
_cell.angle_gamma   90.00
#
_symmetry.space_group_name_H-M   'P 1'
#
loop_
_entity.id
_entity.type
_entity.pdbx_description
1 polymer ?
#
loop_
_entity_poly.entity_id
_entity_poly.type
_entity_poly.pdbx_seq_one_letter_code
_entity_poly.pdbx_strand_id
1 'polypeptide(L)'
;STVGLDIGSGYIKAVVINHGSGQPVLEKVAMARVPDDAIVEGEVMDPSLVAETVRSLLDRAQIKTREVAVAVGGRDVIIKKILMDRMSDAEAREVMPWEADQHVPFDKENVELDFQILDPDADGLQMQVLLVAAKRELVESKLVLLAEIGLEASVIDVEAFALHNAFERS
;
A
#
# COMPACT_ATOMS: atom_id res chain seq x y z
N SER A 1 10.29 1.62 -16.31
CA SER A 1 9.89 0.39 -15.58
C SER A 1 9.61 0.74 -14.14
N THR A 2 8.62 0.08 -13.55
CA THR A 2 8.27 0.19 -12.13
C THR A 2 8.68 -1.10 -11.42
N VAL A 3 9.20 -0.96 -10.21
CA VAL A 3 9.49 -2.12 -9.34
C VAL A 3 8.45 -2.19 -8.24
N GLY A 4 7.74 -3.30 -8.16
CA GLY A 4 6.86 -3.63 -7.04
C GLY A 4 7.60 -4.52 -6.03
N LEU A 5 7.51 -4.18 -4.75
CA LEU A 5 8.11 -4.94 -3.65
C LEU A 5 7.03 -5.32 -2.63
N ASP A 6 6.88 -6.60 -2.41
CA ASP A 6 6.01 -7.18 -1.38
C ASP A 6 6.87 -7.84 -0.30
N ILE A 7 6.76 -7.34 0.93
CA ILE A 7 7.45 -7.88 2.11
C ILE A 7 6.42 -8.59 2.98
N GLY A 8 6.20 -9.86 2.69
CA GLY A 8 5.28 -10.72 3.43
C GLY A 8 5.98 -11.53 4.52
N SER A 9 5.22 -12.18 5.39
CA SER A 9 5.74 -12.99 6.49
C SER A 9 6.43 -14.28 6.06
N GLY A 10 6.08 -14.83 4.90
CA GLY A 10 6.70 -16.05 4.37
C GLY A 10 7.74 -15.78 3.28
N TYR A 11 7.45 -14.83 2.42
CA TYR A 11 8.28 -14.52 1.25
C TYR A 11 8.36 -13.02 1.01
N ILE A 12 9.52 -12.58 0.54
CA ILE A 12 9.74 -11.28 -0.07
C ILE A 12 9.70 -11.50 -1.58
N LYS A 13 8.91 -10.70 -2.28
CA LYS A 13 8.73 -10.78 -3.73
C LYS A 13 9.03 -9.43 -4.36
N ALA A 14 9.72 -9.45 -5.47
CA ALA A 14 9.98 -8.27 -6.29
C ALA A 14 9.57 -8.55 -7.74
N VAL A 15 8.91 -7.58 -8.36
CA VAL A 15 8.52 -7.64 -9.77
C VAL A 15 8.99 -6.38 -10.48
N VAL A 16 9.38 -6.53 -11.74
CA VAL A 16 9.68 -5.39 -12.61
C VAL A 16 8.68 -5.37 -13.75
N ILE A 17 7.98 -4.25 -13.89
CA ILE A 17 6.98 -4.04 -14.95
C ILE A 17 7.45 -2.92 -15.86
N ASN A 18 7.51 -3.21 -17.14
CA ASN A 18 7.80 -2.21 -18.16
C ASN A 18 6.50 -1.62 -18.71
N HIS A 19 6.40 -0.30 -18.67
CA HIS A 19 5.27 0.48 -19.18
C HIS A 19 5.57 1.10 -20.58
N GLY A 20 6.42 0.48 -21.39
CA GLY A 20 6.75 0.94 -22.73
C GLY A 20 5.53 1.19 -23.64
N SER A 21 5.68 1.34 -24.90
CA SER A 21 4.62 1.67 -25.85
C SER A 21 3.57 0.55 -25.97
N GLY A 22 2.57 0.53 -25.11
CA GLY A 22 1.49 -0.47 -25.17
C GLY A 22 1.03 -0.96 -23.79
N GLN A 23 0.69 -2.23 -23.70
CA GLN A 23 0.31 -2.85 -22.43
C GLN A 23 1.53 -3.05 -21.52
N PRO A 24 1.35 -2.96 -20.18
CA PRO A 24 2.40 -3.28 -19.23
C PRO A 24 2.92 -4.71 -19.39
N VAL A 25 4.23 -4.89 -19.40
CA VAL A 25 4.88 -6.19 -19.56
C VAL A 25 5.66 -6.53 -18.30
N LEU A 26 5.44 -7.72 -17.77
CA LEU A 26 6.21 -8.26 -16.67
C LEU A 26 7.61 -8.68 -17.18
N GLU A 27 8.65 -7.96 -16.75
CA GLU A 27 10.03 -8.23 -17.17
C GLU A 27 10.76 -9.18 -16.25
N LYS A 28 10.57 -9.02 -14.93
CA LYS A 28 11.27 -9.83 -13.92
C LYS A 28 10.35 -10.19 -12.78
N VAL A 29 10.58 -11.37 -12.24
CA VAL A 29 10.02 -11.83 -10.96
C VAL A 29 11.16 -12.40 -10.14
N ALA A 30 11.27 -11.99 -8.88
CA ALA A 30 12.23 -12.53 -7.95
C ALA A 30 11.55 -12.78 -6.60
N MET A 31 12.00 -13.81 -5.91
CA MET A 31 11.44 -14.21 -4.62
C MET A 31 12.53 -14.74 -3.69
N ALA A 32 12.42 -14.39 -2.43
CA ALA A 32 13.24 -14.95 -1.36
C ALA A 32 12.37 -15.33 -0.17
N ARG A 33 12.74 -16.41 0.50
CA ARG A 33 12.12 -16.79 1.76
C ARG A 33 12.53 -15.81 2.86
N VAL A 34 11.59 -15.38 3.68
CA VAL A 34 11.85 -14.60 4.87
C VAL A 34 12.53 -15.52 5.89
N PRO A 35 13.66 -15.12 6.52
CA PRO A 35 14.26 -15.88 7.59
C PRO A 35 13.26 -16.12 8.74
N ASP A 36 13.40 -17.28 9.39
CA ASP A 36 12.49 -17.64 10.47
C ASP A 36 12.48 -16.57 11.57
N ASP A 37 11.31 -16.24 12.07
CA ASP A 37 11.05 -15.24 13.10
C ASP A 37 11.42 -13.77 12.74
N ALA A 38 11.86 -13.49 11.53
CA ALA A 38 12.18 -12.11 11.12
C ALA A 38 10.93 -11.25 10.90
N ILE A 39 9.83 -11.86 10.47
CA ILE A 39 8.50 -11.25 10.35
C ILE A 39 7.48 -12.21 10.95
N VAL A 40 6.76 -11.76 11.96
CA VAL A 40 5.74 -12.54 12.67
C VAL A 40 4.40 -11.81 12.58
N GLU A 41 3.38 -12.47 12.05
CA GLU A 41 2.03 -11.90 11.86
C GLU A 41 2.01 -10.52 11.17
N GLY A 42 2.93 -10.32 10.22
CA GLY A 42 3.08 -9.07 9.48
C GLY A 42 3.95 -8.01 10.17
N GLU A 43 4.37 -8.22 11.40
CA GLU A 43 5.27 -7.33 12.14
C GLU A 43 6.73 -7.72 11.91
N VAL A 44 7.56 -6.73 11.54
CA VAL A 44 8.99 -6.92 11.34
C VAL A 44 9.70 -6.96 12.69
N MET A 45 10.17 -8.16 13.08
CA MET A 45 10.85 -8.40 14.34
C MET A 45 12.37 -8.15 14.25
N ASP A 46 12.97 -8.42 13.10
CA ASP A 46 14.38 -8.17 12.81
C ASP A 46 14.55 -7.34 11.53
N PRO A 47 14.48 -5.99 11.63
CA PRO A 47 14.59 -5.11 10.48
C PRO A 47 15.88 -5.26 9.69
N SER A 48 17.02 -5.48 10.38
CA SER A 48 18.32 -5.61 9.74
C SER A 48 18.41 -6.87 8.89
N LEU A 49 17.89 -7.98 9.39
CA LEU A 49 17.85 -9.25 8.66
C LEU A 49 16.92 -9.19 7.45
N VAL A 50 15.76 -8.56 7.61
CA VAL A 50 14.83 -8.32 6.49
C VAL A 50 15.49 -7.42 5.44
N ALA A 51 16.13 -6.33 5.86
CA ALA A 51 16.83 -5.43 4.95
C ALA A 51 17.94 -6.14 4.16
N GLU A 52 18.73 -6.97 4.81
CA GLU A 52 19.78 -7.77 4.15
C GLU A 52 19.18 -8.76 3.14
N THR A 53 18.09 -9.42 3.51
CA THR A 53 17.38 -10.35 2.62
C THR A 53 16.85 -9.66 1.38
N VAL A 54 16.25 -8.48 1.52
CA VAL A 54 15.77 -7.67 0.38
C VAL A 54 16.91 -7.22 -0.52
N ARG A 55 18.00 -6.68 0.06
CA ARG A 55 19.17 -6.27 -0.73
C ARG A 55 19.72 -7.43 -1.55
N SER A 56 19.93 -8.60 -0.89
CA SER A 56 20.40 -9.80 -1.55
C SER A 56 19.47 -10.26 -2.68
N LEU A 57 18.15 -10.16 -2.50
CA LEU A 57 17.17 -10.48 -3.52
C LEU A 57 17.30 -9.55 -4.73
N LEU A 58 17.34 -8.25 -4.51
CA LEU A 58 17.44 -7.24 -5.56
C LEU A 58 18.76 -7.36 -6.34
N ASP A 59 19.86 -7.60 -5.64
CA ASP A 59 21.18 -7.79 -6.25
C ASP A 59 21.22 -9.04 -7.13
N ARG A 60 20.74 -10.18 -6.66
CA ARG A 60 20.65 -11.41 -7.44
C ARG A 60 19.75 -11.29 -8.66
N ALA A 61 18.66 -10.55 -8.53
CA ALA A 61 17.74 -10.28 -9.64
C ALA A 61 18.23 -9.18 -10.58
N GLN A 62 19.37 -8.54 -10.27
CA GLN A 62 19.90 -7.40 -10.99
C GLN A 62 18.88 -6.25 -11.12
N ILE A 63 18.18 -5.96 -10.04
CA ILE A 63 17.24 -4.83 -9.92
C ILE A 63 18.01 -3.68 -9.25
N LYS A 64 18.33 -2.65 -10.03
CA LYS A 64 19.20 -1.55 -9.61
C LYS A 64 18.45 -0.28 -9.19
N THR A 65 17.15 -0.22 -9.42
CA THR A 65 16.35 0.95 -9.02
C THR A 65 16.29 1.07 -7.50
N ARG A 66 16.16 2.30 -7.03
CA ARG A 66 15.93 2.61 -5.62
C ARG A 66 14.49 2.99 -5.34
N GLU A 67 13.72 3.29 -6.36
CA GLU A 67 12.30 3.62 -6.24
C GLU A 67 11.45 2.35 -6.40
N VAL A 68 10.60 2.10 -5.42
CA VAL A 68 9.72 0.93 -5.38
C VAL A 68 8.28 1.31 -5.06
N ALA A 69 7.34 0.59 -5.63
CA ALA A 69 5.96 0.58 -5.19
C ALA A 69 5.79 -0.52 -4.13
N VAL A 70 5.19 -0.18 -3.01
CA VAL A 70 4.92 -1.11 -1.91
C VAL A 70 3.46 -1.07 -1.53
N ALA A 71 3.00 -2.08 -0.81
CA ALA A 71 1.64 -2.13 -0.28
C ALA A 71 1.64 -2.32 1.23
N VAL A 72 0.58 -1.83 1.86
CA VAL A 72 0.26 -2.04 3.27
C VAL A 72 -1.06 -2.78 3.38
N GLY A 73 -1.21 -3.59 4.41
CA GLY A 73 -2.41 -4.39 4.63
C GLY A 73 -2.53 -4.86 6.07
N GLY A 74 -3.45 -5.79 6.29
CA GLY A 74 -3.70 -6.37 7.59
C GLY A 74 -4.69 -5.58 8.45
N ARG A 75 -4.71 -5.89 9.75
CA ARG A 75 -5.69 -5.34 10.72
C ARG A 75 -5.58 -3.84 10.98
N ASP A 76 -4.44 -3.24 10.64
CA ASP A 76 -4.17 -1.81 10.82
C ASP A 76 -4.55 -0.98 9.58
N VAL A 77 -5.22 -1.59 8.61
CA VAL A 77 -5.82 -0.96 7.45
C VAL A 77 -7.33 -1.25 7.43
N ILE A 78 -8.12 -0.20 7.30
CA ILE A 78 -9.57 -0.27 7.18
C ILE A 78 -10.00 0.24 5.82
N ILE A 79 -10.87 -0.52 5.16
CA ILE A 79 -11.51 -0.14 3.91
C ILE A 79 -13.01 -0.21 4.14
N LYS A 80 -13.70 0.89 3.94
CA LYS A 80 -15.14 0.97 4.23
C LYS A 80 -15.88 1.80 3.19
N LYS A 81 -17.01 1.29 2.72
CA LYS A 81 -17.96 2.09 1.97
C LYS A 81 -18.83 2.88 2.94
N ILE A 82 -18.89 4.17 2.75
CA ILE A 82 -19.72 5.08 3.55
C ILE A 82 -20.63 5.90 2.67
N LEU A 83 -21.74 6.34 3.24
CA LEU A 83 -22.60 7.37 2.65
C LEU A 83 -22.33 8.68 3.39
N MET A 84 -22.17 9.75 2.64
CA MET A 84 -22.01 11.09 3.18
C MET A 84 -22.73 12.11 2.32
N ASP A 85 -22.94 13.29 2.84
CA ASP A 85 -23.60 14.36 2.11
C ASP A 85 -22.88 14.65 0.79
N ARG A 86 -23.65 14.92 -0.25
CA ARG A 86 -23.14 15.21 -1.58
C ARG A 86 -22.35 16.51 -1.59
N MET A 87 -21.12 16.45 -2.04
CA MET A 87 -20.21 17.58 -2.14
C MET A 87 -19.14 17.32 -3.21
N SER A 88 -18.38 18.34 -3.54
CA SER A 88 -17.23 18.19 -4.44
C SER A 88 -16.08 17.41 -3.78
N ASP A 89 -15.16 16.88 -4.59
CA ASP A 89 -13.95 16.19 -4.10
C ASP A 89 -13.11 17.09 -3.16
N ALA A 90 -13.00 18.37 -3.49
CA ALA A 90 -12.26 19.33 -2.67
C ALA A 90 -12.90 19.52 -1.29
N GLU A 91 -14.23 19.69 -1.23
CA GLU A 91 -14.97 19.79 0.04
C GLU A 91 -14.89 18.48 0.83
N ALA A 92 -15.06 17.34 0.16
CA ALA A 92 -14.93 16.02 0.79
C ALA A 92 -13.55 15.84 1.44
N ARG A 93 -12.51 16.29 0.79
CA ARG A 93 -11.13 16.21 1.33
C ARG A 93 -10.95 16.99 2.61
N GLU A 94 -11.62 18.13 2.75
CA GLU A 94 -11.58 18.95 3.96
C GLU A 94 -12.37 18.34 5.13
N VAL A 95 -13.52 17.71 4.84
CA VAL A 95 -14.39 17.14 5.89
C VAL A 95 -14.06 15.69 6.22
N MET A 96 -13.30 14.98 5.38
CA MET A 96 -13.02 13.55 5.54
C MET A 96 -12.43 13.17 6.89
N PRO A 97 -11.52 13.95 7.52
CA PRO A 97 -11.02 13.63 8.86
C PRO A 97 -12.13 13.54 9.92
N TRP A 98 -13.20 14.33 9.78
CA TRP A 98 -14.35 14.33 10.68
C TRP A 98 -15.30 13.19 10.37
N GLU A 99 -15.56 12.92 9.10
CA GLU A 99 -16.36 11.78 8.65
C GLU A 99 -15.71 10.46 9.08
N ALA A 100 -14.39 10.35 8.93
CA ALA A 100 -13.64 9.16 9.33
C ALA A 100 -13.73 8.86 10.83
N ASP A 101 -13.81 9.88 11.67
CA ASP A 101 -13.96 9.73 13.13
C ASP A 101 -15.18 8.87 13.52
N GLN A 102 -16.25 8.90 12.71
CA GLN A 102 -17.47 8.13 12.93
C GLN A 102 -17.35 6.67 12.43
N HIS A 103 -16.41 6.38 11.56
CA HIS A 103 -16.32 5.11 10.86
C HIS A 103 -15.06 4.30 11.15
N VAL A 104 -14.03 4.94 11.71
CA VAL A 104 -12.70 4.36 11.92
C VAL A 104 -12.39 4.34 13.42
N PRO A 105 -12.04 3.18 14.01
CA PRO A 105 -11.75 3.08 15.44
C PRO A 105 -10.34 3.55 15.82
N PHE A 106 -9.71 4.37 14.98
CA PHE A 106 -8.38 4.95 15.20
C PHE A 106 -8.49 6.43 15.46
N ASP A 107 -7.64 6.94 16.34
CA ASP A 107 -7.54 8.39 16.55
C ASP A 107 -7.10 9.08 15.25
N LYS A 108 -7.81 10.11 14.84
CA LYS A 108 -7.54 10.85 13.59
C LYS A 108 -6.13 11.42 13.48
N GLU A 109 -5.46 11.65 14.60
CA GLU A 109 -4.07 12.13 14.62
C GLU A 109 -3.07 11.01 14.28
N ASN A 110 -3.48 9.74 14.42
CA ASN A 110 -2.65 8.56 14.23
C ASN A 110 -3.02 7.75 12.98
N VAL A 111 -3.76 8.34 12.06
CA VAL A 111 -4.24 7.67 10.87
C VAL A 111 -3.90 8.45 9.59
N GLU A 112 -3.53 7.74 8.55
CA GLU A 112 -3.49 8.24 7.18
C GLU A 112 -4.81 7.88 6.49
N LEU A 113 -5.45 8.86 5.87
CA LEU A 113 -6.74 8.71 5.20
C LEU A 113 -6.60 8.94 3.71
N ASP A 114 -7.31 8.15 2.94
CA ASP A 114 -7.59 8.41 1.54
C ASP A 114 -9.02 8.02 1.23
N PHE A 115 -9.58 8.53 0.15
CA PHE A 115 -10.94 8.23 -0.26
C PHE A 115 -11.12 8.31 -1.77
N GLN A 116 -12.15 7.63 -2.24
CA GLN A 116 -12.59 7.72 -3.63
C GLN A 116 -14.11 7.82 -3.67
N ILE A 117 -14.65 8.79 -4.39
CA ILE A 117 -16.09 8.89 -4.64
C ILE A 117 -16.45 7.80 -5.65
N LEU A 118 -17.26 6.82 -5.22
CA LEU A 118 -17.73 5.70 -6.05
C LEU A 118 -18.99 6.07 -6.83
N ASP A 119 -19.93 6.72 -6.16
CA ASP A 119 -21.18 7.20 -6.74
C ASP A 119 -21.46 8.59 -6.19
N PRO A 120 -21.36 9.64 -7.03
CA PRO A 120 -21.59 11.01 -6.59
C PRO A 120 -23.07 11.33 -6.32
N ASP A 121 -24.00 10.45 -6.67
CA ASP A 121 -25.45 10.65 -6.57
C ASP A 121 -26.19 9.36 -6.18
N ALA A 122 -25.76 8.75 -5.07
CA ALA A 122 -26.26 7.46 -4.63
C ALA A 122 -27.76 7.46 -4.29
N ASP A 123 -28.28 8.58 -3.73
CA ASP A 123 -29.71 8.75 -3.40
C ASP A 123 -30.23 10.20 -3.57
N GLY A 124 -29.59 11.01 -4.39
CA GLY A 124 -29.95 12.40 -4.69
C GLY A 124 -29.42 13.45 -3.71
N LEU A 125 -29.24 13.12 -2.44
CA LEU A 125 -28.69 13.99 -1.39
C LEU A 125 -27.34 13.50 -0.86
N GLN A 126 -27.06 12.21 -1.01
CA GLN A 126 -25.86 11.56 -0.53
C GLN A 126 -25.03 11.01 -1.67
N MET A 127 -23.73 10.91 -1.44
CA MET A 127 -22.80 10.22 -2.30
C MET A 127 -22.21 9.01 -1.58
N GLN A 128 -21.84 7.99 -2.34
CA GLN A 128 -21.12 6.81 -1.84
C GLN A 128 -19.62 7.02 -2.00
N VAL A 129 -18.88 6.81 -0.92
CA VAL A 129 -17.44 6.99 -0.86
C VAL A 129 -16.77 5.73 -0.33
N LEU A 130 -15.67 5.35 -0.95
CA LEU A 130 -14.75 4.35 -0.43
C LEU A 130 -13.72 5.07 0.45
N LEU A 131 -13.79 4.82 1.75
CA LEU A 131 -12.85 5.35 2.73
C LEU A 131 -11.77 4.32 3.00
N VAL A 132 -10.52 4.76 2.99
CA VAL A 132 -9.35 3.97 3.36
C VAL A 132 -8.63 4.66 4.51
N ALA A 133 -8.39 3.92 5.57
CA ALA A 133 -7.66 4.39 6.74
C ALA A 133 -6.56 3.40 7.10
N ALA A 134 -5.35 3.87 7.22
CA ALA A 134 -4.20 3.10 7.68
C ALA A 134 -3.60 3.77 8.91
N LYS A 135 -3.21 2.99 9.92
CA LYS A 135 -2.45 3.55 11.04
C LYS A 135 -1.16 4.19 10.53
N ARG A 136 -0.90 5.42 10.95
CA ARG A 136 0.32 6.15 10.58
C ARG A 136 1.58 5.38 10.93
N GLU A 137 1.61 4.75 12.10
CA GLU A 137 2.71 3.89 12.54
C GLU A 137 3.02 2.77 11.54
N LEU A 138 2.01 2.14 10.94
CA LEU A 138 2.19 1.11 9.91
C LEU A 138 2.89 1.67 8.67
N VAL A 139 2.46 2.84 8.19
CA VAL A 139 3.06 3.50 7.03
C VAL A 139 4.49 3.94 7.34
N GLU A 140 4.72 4.57 8.48
CA GLU A 140 6.04 5.04 8.92
C GLU A 140 7.02 3.89 9.09
N SER A 141 6.62 2.78 9.72
CA SER A 141 7.49 1.60 9.88
C SER A 141 7.90 0.99 8.54
N LYS A 142 7.00 1.01 7.55
CA LYS A 142 7.33 0.57 6.18
C LYS A 142 8.36 1.50 5.54
N LEU A 143 8.20 2.81 5.68
CA LEU A 143 9.14 3.80 5.15
C LEU A 143 10.52 3.70 5.81
N VAL A 144 10.58 3.50 7.12
CA VAL A 144 11.83 3.30 7.86
C VAL A 144 12.56 2.05 7.37
N LEU A 145 11.84 0.94 7.20
CA LEU A 145 12.41 -0.29 6.68
C LEU A 145 12.98 -0.10 5.26
N LEU A 146 12.25 0.57 4.38
CA LEU A 146 12.72 0.87 3.02
C LEU A 146 13.99 1.73 3.06
N ALA A 147 14.05 2.74 3.93
CA ALA A 147 15.22 3.59 4.10
C ALA A 147 16.46 2.77 4.57
N GLU A 148 16.28 1.84 5.49
CA GLU A 148 17.35 0.92 5.91
C GLU A 148 17.88 0.05 4.76
N ILE A 149 17.00 -0.37 3.86
CA ILE A 149 17.37 -1.12 2.65
C ILE A 149 18.12 -0.22 1.66
N GLY A 150 17.91 1.09 1.71
CA GLY A 150 18.39 2.07 0.73
C GLY A 150 17.40 2.29 -0.41
N LEU A 151 16.12 2.04 -0.16
CA LEU A 151 15.01 2.20 -1.10
C LEU A 151 14.11 3.38 -0.69
N GLU A 152 13.42 3.91 -1.67
CA GLU A 152 12.40 4.96 -1.52
C GLU A 152 11.07 4.45 -2.07
N ALA A 153 9.98 4.71 -1.35
CA ALA A 153 8.65 4.41 -1.83
C ALA A 153 8.19 5.47 -2.85
N SER A 154 8.01 5.08 -4.10
CA SER A 154 7.37 5.93 -5.10
C SER A 154 5.84 5.90 -4.97
N VAL A 155 5.30 4.78 -4.52
CA VAL A 155 3.88 4.56 -4.26
C VAL A 155 3.73 3.67 -3.04
N ILE A 156 2.80 4.02 -2.16
CA ILE A 156 2.29 3.15 -1.11
C ILE A 156 0.81 2.92 -1.40
N ASP A 157 0.43 1.67 -1.64
CA ASP A 157 -0.94 1.27 -1.95
C ASP A 157 -1.47 0.34 -0.86
N VAL A 158 -2.72 -0.04 -0.97
CA VAL A 158 -3.35 -1.05 -0.11
C VAL A 158 -3.32 -2.39 -0.84
N GLU A 159 -2.92 -3.45 -0.14
CA GLU A 159 -2.76 -4.80 -0.72
C GLU A 159 -4.01 -5.26 -1.50
N ALA A 160 -5.20 -5.02 -0.95
CA ALA A 160 -6.46 -5.40 -1.60
C ALA A 160 -6.66 -4.67 -2.94
N PHE A 161 -6.26 -3.40 -3.04
CA PHE A 161 -6.38 -2.62 -4.27
C PHE A 161 -5.31 -3.01 -5.29
N ALA A 162 -4.09 -3.30 -4.83
CA ALA A 162 -3.03 -3.80 -5.70
C ALA A 162 -3.44 -5.11 -6.38
N LEU A 163 -4.04 -6.03 -5.63
CA LEU A 163 -4.60 -7.29 -6.17
C LEU A 163 -5.75 -7.02 -7.15
N HIS A 164 -6.73 -6.20 -6.75
CA HIS A 164 -7.86 -5.86 -7.61
C HIS A 164 -7.41 -5.28 -8.94
N ASN A 165 -6.51 -4.28 -8.91
CA ASN A 165 -5.97 -3.65 -10.11
C ASN A 165 -5.20 -4.63 -11.03
N ALA A 166 -4.55 -5.64 -10.45
CA ALA A 166 -3.86 -6.67 -11.23
C ALA A 166 -4.86 -7.58 -11.98
N PHE A 167 -5.99 -7.92 -11.34
CA PHE A 167 -7.02 -8.76 -11.95
C PHE A 167 -7.89 -8.03 -12.97
N GLU A 168 -8.15 -6.74 -12.81
CA GLU A 168 -8.91 -5.95 -13.78
C GLU A 168 -8.20 -5.80 -15.14
N ARG A 169 -6.88 -5.96 -15.16
CA ARG A 169 -6.04 -5.82 -16.38
C ARG A 169 -5.68 -7.15 -17.04
N SER A 170 -6.07 -8.27 -16.45
CA SER A 170 -5.85 -9.60 -16.97
C SER A 170 -7.08 -10.13 -17.69
#